data_be7b9435bb0c7d8d7e5ba9bfea0a89af
#
_entry.id   be7b9435bb0c7d8d7e5ba9bfea0a89af
#
_cell.length_a   1.000
_cell.length_b   1.000
_cell.length_c   1.000
_cell.angle_alpha   90.00
_cell.angle_beta   90.00
_cell.angle_gamma   90.00
#
_symmetry.space_group_name_H-M   'P 1'
#
loop_
_entity.id
_entity.type
_entity.pdbx_description
1 polymer ?
#
loop_
_entity_poly.entity_id
_entity_poly.type
_entity_poly.pdbx_seq_one_letter_code
_entity_poly.pdbx_strand_id
1 'polypeptide(L)'
;MCVRGTRRLSSPIAEQRFREIVPPLLDDAYSLAKWLCQNPTDAEDIVQDAAMRALQALSTVSVDRPKPWFLAIVRNAAMTFMARNRRKTVTYIGDMADLDTLDLPQGEEAAPNAEQELIALEDSERLRKAIAGLPSPFLETLVMRDINGLSYREIAEATETPVGTVMSRLAPPEPCSPRL
;
A
#
# COMPACT_ATOMS: atom_id res chain seq x y z
N MET A 1 -12.90 10.51 44.78
CA MET A 1 -11.81 10.97 43.88
C MET A 1 -11.25 9.76 43.16
N CYS A 2 -11.90 9.36 42.05
CA CYS A 2 -11.53 8.15 41.30
C CYS A 2 -10.43 8.51 40.28
N VAL A 3 -9.23 8.01 40.52
CA VAL A 3 -8.14 8.01 39.54
C VAL A 3 -8.54 7.01 38.45
N ARG A 4 -8.91 7.54 37.28
CA ARG A 4 -9.14 6.74 36.05
C ARG A 4 -7.82 6.04 35.70
N GLY A 5 -7.77 4.72 35.87
CA GLY A 5 -6.66 3.89 35.49
C GLY A 5 -6.31 4.12 34.01
N THR A 6 -5.09 4.54 33.76
CA THR A 6 -4.46 4.51 32.44
C THR A 6 -4.51 3.08 31.93
N ARG A 7 -5.40 2.82 30.99
CA ARG A 7 -5.46 1.55 30.26
C ARG A 7 -4.08 1.40 29.58
N ARG A 8 -3.24 0.49 30.05
CA ARG A 8 -2.02 0.10 29.33
C ARG A 8 -2.48 -0.43 27.98
N LEU A 9 -2.18 0.33 26.92
CA LEU A 9 -2.67 0.07 25.55
C LEU A 9 -2.01 -1.16 24.92
N SER A 10 -0.93 -1.71 25.53
CA SER A 10 -0.21 -2.87 25.02
C SER A 10 0.45 -3.67 26.15
N SER A 11 0.61 -4.98 25.92
CA SER A 11 1.43 -5.85 26.76
C SER A 11 2.91 -5.65 26.44
N PRO A 12 3.85 -5.76 27.40
CA PRO A 12 5.29 -5.72 27.12
C PRO A 12 5.72 -6.70 26.01
N ILE A 13 5.05 -7.85 25.94
CA ILE A 13 5.28 -8.86 24.90
C ILE A 13 4.82 -8.33 23.52
N ALA A 14 3.69 -7.65 23.45
CA ALA A 14 3.20 -7.05 22.21
C ALA A 14 4.13 -5.94 21.70
N GLU A 15 4.67 -5.12 22.61
CA GLU A 15 5.63 -4.07 22.26
C GLU A 15 6.94 -4.63 21.74
N GLN A 16 7.44 -5.70 22.33
CA GLN A 16 8.65 -6.38 21.85
C GLN A 16 8.43 -6.96 20.46
N ARG A 17 7.33 -7.70 20.25
CA ARG A 17 6.98 -8.28 18.94
C ARG A 17 6.77 -7.19 17.88
N PHE A 18 6.16 -6.07 18.26
CA PHE A 18 6.00 -4.93 17.38
C PHE A 18 7.34 -4.38 16.88
N ARG A 19 8.32 -4.20 17.80
CA ARG A 19 9.67 -3.70 17.46
C ARG A 19 10.43 -4.65 16.54
N GLU A 20 10.16 -5.93 16.61
CA GLU A 20 10.78 -6.95 15.76
C GLU A 20 10.13 -7.04 14.38
N ILE A 21 8.80 -6.86 14.30
CA ILE A 21 8.00 -7.15 13.10
C ILE A 21 7.77 -5.91 12.25
N VAL A 22 7.35 -4.80 12.85
CA VAL A 22 6.79 -3.67 12.09
C VAL A 22 7.87 -2.74 11.50
N PRO A 23 8.92 -2.32 12.22
CA PRO A 23 9.90 -1.38 11.69
C PRO A 23 10.55 -1.81 10.36
N PRO A 24 10.97 -3.08 10.15
CA PRO A 24 11.56 -3.49 8.88
C PRO A 24 10.57 -3.53 7.71
N LEU A 25 9.27 -3.38 7.96
CA LEU A 25 8.21 -3.41 6.95
C LEU A 25 7.60 -2.02 6.67
N LEU A 26 8.12 -0.95 7.31
CA LEU A 26 7.55 0.40 7.15
C LEU A 26 7.71 0.94 5.74
N ASP A 27 8.82 0.66 5.06
CA ASP A 27 9.04 1.10 3.67
C ASP A 27 8.05 0.42 2.70
N ASP A 28 7.85 -0.88 2.86
CA ASP A 28 6.84 -1.62 2.12
C ASP A 28 5.42 -1.09 2.39
N ALA A 29 5.12 -0.80 3.65
CA ALA A 29 3.84 -0.26 4.10
C ALA A 29 3.58 1.13 3.51
N TYR A 30 4.57 2.02 3.58
CA TYR A 30 4.50 3.36 3.02
C TYR A 30 4.33 3.32 1.50
N SER A 31 5.11 2.48 0.82
CA SER A 31 4.99 2.29 -0.62
C SER A 31 3.57 1.88 -1.02
N LEU A 32 3.00 0.86 -0.36
CA LEU A 32 1.62 0.42 -0.61
C LEU A 32 0.60 1.53 -0.34
N ALA A 33 0.71 2.20 0.81
CA ALA A 33 -0.21 3.28 1.18
C ALA A 33 -0.14 4.44 0.16
N LYS A 34 1.07 4.86 -0.24
CA LYS A 34 1.33 5.94 -1.19
C LYS A 34 0.73 5.65 -2.58
N TRP A 35 0.87 4.41 -3.07
CA TRP A 35 0.24 4.01 -4.32
C TRP A 35 -1.30 4.01 -4.25
N LEU A 36 -1.87 3.61 -3.11
CA LEU A 36 -3.32 3.53 -2.95
C LEU A 36 -3.98 4.91 -2.77
N CYS A 37 -3.42 5.79 -1.93
CA CYS A 37 -4.00 7.12 -1.66
C CYS A 37 -3.46 8.22 -2.58
N GLN A 38 -2.32 7.99 -3.26
CA GLN A 38 -1.66 8.93 -4.18
C GLN A 38 -1.30 10.29 -3.55
N ASN A 39 -1.17 10.33 -2.22
CA ASN A 39 -0.78 11.49 -1.46
C ASN A 39 0.22 11.09 -0.36
N PRO A 40 1.41 11.72 -0.28
CA PRO A 40 2.44 11.36 0.69
C PRO A 40 1.99 11.54 2.14
N THR A 41 1.33 12.65 2.45
CA THR A 41 0.86 12.96 3.82
C THR A 41 -0.21 11.98 4.27
N ASP A 42 -1.17 11.67 3.39
CA ASP A 42 -2.20 10.67 3.67
C ASP A 42 -1.60 9.27 3.85
N ALA A 43 -0.52 8.95 3.11
CA ALA A 43 0.18 7.68 3.23
C ALA A 43 0.83 7.52 4.61
N GLU A 44 1.45 8.58 5.13
CA GLU A 44 2.04 8.60 6.49
C GLU A 44 0.96 8.35 7.55
N ASP A 45 -0.17 9.04 7.46
CA ASP A 45 -1.30 8.86 8.38
C ASP A 45 -1.86 7.42 8.34
N ILE A 46 -1.98 6.86 7.14
CA ILE A 46 -2.42 5.47 6.94
C ILE A 46 -1.46 4.49 7.58
N VAL A 47 -0.14 4.67 7.38
CA VAL A 47 0.89 3.80 7.98
C VAL A 47 0.90 3.91 9.49
N GLN A 48 0.74 5.11 10.06
CA GLN A 48 0.64 5.29 11.51
C GLN A 48 -0.61 4.59 12.09
N ASP A 49 -1.78 4.75 11.46
CA ASP A 49 -3.01 4.05 11.89
C ASP A 49 -2.84 2.53 11.79
N ALA A 50 -2.22 2.03 10.70
CA ALA A 50 -1.92 0.62 10.52
C ALA A 50 -0.95 0.08 11.59
N ALA A 51 0.09 0.84 11.93
CA ALA A 51 1.04 0.47 12.99
C ALA A 51 0.36 0.39 14.36
N MET A 52 -0.52 1.33 14.68
CA MET A 52 -1.31 1.29 15.91
C MET A 52 -2.23 0.08 15.99
N ARG A 53 -2.88 -0.28 14.87
CA ARG A 53 -3.72 -1.49 14.77
C ARG A 53 -2.88 -2.76 14.92
N ALA A 54 -1.70 -2.80 14.29
CA ALA A 54 -0.77 -3.91 14.39
C ALA A 54 -0.32 -4.13 15.84
N LEU A 55 0.04 -3.07 16.56
CA LEU A 55 0.41 -3.14 17.98
C LEU A 55 -0.72 -3.73 18.84
N GLN A 56 -1.96 -3.31 18.60
CA GLN A 56 -3.13 -3.84 19.30
C GLN A 56 -3.37 -5.33 18.98
N ALA A 57 -3.27 -5.71 17.71
CA ALA A 57 -3.47 -7.08 17.27
C ALA A 57 -2.41 -8.05 17.80
N LEU A 58 -1.14 -7.62 17.89
CA LEU A 58 -0.02 -8.43 18.41
C LEU A 58 -0.18 -8.80 19.89
N SER A 59 -1.08 -8.16 20.63
CA SER A 59 -1.41 -8.55 22.00
C SER A 59 -2.21 -9.85 22.09
N THR A 60 -2.88 -10.25 21.00
CA THR A 60 -3.82 -11.39 20.99
C THR A 60 -3.54 -12.42 19.90
N VAL A 61 -2.81 -12.03 18.83
CA VAL A 61 -2.58 -12.87 17.65
C VAL A 61 -1.10 -13.27 17.55
N SER A 62 -0.85 -14.55 17.22
CA SER A 62 0.46 -15.00 16.75
C SER A 62 0.54 -14.83 15.24
N VAL A 63 1.66 -14.27 14.77
CA VAL A 63 1.85 -13.95 13.35
C VAL A 63 2.97 -14.81 12.79
N ASP A 64 2.63 -15.74 11.89
CA ASP A 64 3.60 -16.63 11.26
C ASP A 64 4.26 -15.98 10.03
N ARG A 65 3.49 -15.16 9.30
CA ARG A 65 3.94 -14.42 8.11
C ARG A 65 3.73 -12.93 8.29
N PRO A 66 4.75 -12.21 8.84
CA PRO A 66 4.61 -10.81 9.22
C PRO A 66 4.31 -9.87 8.06
N LYS A 67 4.99 -10.03 6.92
CA LYS A 67 4.87 -9.10 5.78
C LYS A 67 3.45 -9.09 5.19
N PRO A 68 2.86 -10.19 4.70
CA PRO A 68 1.50 -10.17 4.16
C PRO A 68 0.46 -9.78 5.20
N TRP A 69 0.64 -10.17 6.47
CA TRP A 69 -0.24 -9.78 7.56
C TRP A 69 -0.24 -8.27 7.80
N PHE A 70 0.94 -7.63 7.87
CA PHE A 70 1.02 -6.19 8.10
C PHE A 70 0.52 -5.40 6.90
N LEU A 71 0.86 -5.82 5.67
CA LEU A 71 0.35 -5.18 4.46
C LEU A 71 -1.17 -5.31 4.29
N ALA A 72 -1.79 -6.39 4.79
CA ALA A 72 -3.25 -6.49 4.87
C ALA A 72 -3.85 -5.41 5.79
N ILE A 73 -3.22 -5.13 6.95
CA ILE A 73 -3.65 -4.07 7.87
C ILE A 73 -3.51 -2.70 7.19
N VAL A 74 -2.38 -2.43 6.52
CA VAL A 74 -2.13 -1.17 5.78
C VAL A 74 -3.18 -0.96 4.69
N ARG A 75 -3.43 -1.99 3.87
CA ARG A 75 -4.47 -1.97 2.84
C ARG A 75 -5.85 -1.63 3.42
N ASN A 76 -6.25 -2.30 4.49
CA ASN A 76 -7.55 -2.07 5.12
C ASN A 76 -7.65 -0.68 5.74
N ALA A 77 -6.55 -0.14 6.30
CA ALA A 77 -6.47 1.24 6.77
C ALA A 77 -6.63 2.22 5.60
N ALA A 78 -5.92 2.01 4.48
CA ALA A 78 -6.02 2.83 3.28
C ALA A 78 -7.44 2.84 2.69
N MET A 79 -8.09 1.67 2.55
CA MET A 79 -9.46 1.59 2.07
C MET A 79 -10.45 2.33 2.96
N THR A 80 -10.28 2.22 4.28
CA THR A 80 -11.10 2.93 5.26
C THR A 80 -10.90 4.45 5.16
N PHE A 81 -9.65 4.89 5.03
CA PHE A 81 -9.27 6.30 4.88
C PHE A 81 -9.89 6.90 3.62
N MET A 82 -9.70 6.25 2.48
CA MET A 82 -10.26 6.70 1.20
C MET A 82 -11.79 6.73 1.20
N ALA A 83 -12.45 5.74 1.82
CA ALA A 83 -13.91 5.74 1.94
C ALA A 83 -14.44 6.92 2.78
N ARG A 84 -13.69 7.33 3.82
CA ARG A 84 -14.02 8.51 4.65
C ARG A 84 -13.81 9.80 3.88
N ASN A 85 -12.71 9.92 3.12
CA ASN A 85 -12.40 11.11 2.35
C ASN A 85 -13.35 11.32 1.18
N ARG A 86 -13.76 10.26 0.46
CA ARG A 86 -14.81 10.37 -0.58
C ARG A 86 -16.11 10.98 -0.03
N ARG A 87 -16.49 10.69 1.20
CA ARG A 87 -17.68 11.28 1.83
C ARG A 87 -17.51 12.77 2.15
N LYS A 88 -16.27 13.22 2.42
CA LYS A 88 -15.96 14.62 2.66
C LYS A 88 -15.88 15.42 1.36
N THR A 89 -15.33 14.84 0.28
CA THR A 89 -15.14 15.48 -1.03
C THR A 89 -16.47 15.72 -1.77
N VAL A 90 -17.53 14.96 -1.48
CA VAL A 90 -18.88 15.25 -1.99
C VAL A 90 -19.41 16.62 -1.48
N THR A 91 -18.82 17.16 -0.41
CA THR A 91 -19.18 18.47 0.15
C THR A 91 -18.29 19.62 -0.35
N TYR A 92 -17.17 19.31 -1.04
CA TYR A 92 -16.22 20.34 -1.52
C TYR A 92 -15.75 19.99 -2.94
N ILE A 93 -16.41 20.53 -3.93
CA ILE A 93 -15.93 20.57 -5.32
C ILE A 93 -14.94 21.74 -5.40
N GLY A 94 -13.66 21.47 -5.34
CA GLY A 94 -12.62 22.46 -5.58
C GLY A 94 -11.28 21.99 -5.05
N ASP A 95 -10.44 21.73 -5.96
CA ASP A 95 -9.00 21.59 -6.02
C ASP A 95 -8.49 20.19 -6.33
N MET A 96 -8.04 20.09 -7.57
CA MET A 96 -7.16 19.01 -8.04
C MET A 96 -5.87 19.10 -7.23
N ALA A 97 -5.66 18.12 -6.36
CA ALA A 97 -4.39 17.99 -5.64
C ALA A 97 -3.28 17.70 -6.64
N ASP A 98 -2.26 18.52 -6.62
CA ASP A 98 -1.02 18.37 -7.36
C ASP A 98 -0.43 16.97 -7.14
N LEU A 99 -0.23 16.27 -8.24
CA LEU A 99 0.38 14.95 -8.30
C LEU A 99 1.91 15.11 -8.26
N ASP A 100 2.44 15.74 -7.20
CA ASP A 100 3.87 15.93 -7.05
C ASP A 100 4.55 14.71 -6.43
N THR A 101 5.41 14.14 -7.26
CA THR A 101 6.58 13.31 -6.95
C THR A 101 6.37 12.07 -6.06
N LEU A 102 5.94 10.99 -6.72
CA LEU A 102 6.25 9.63 -6.27
C LEU A 102 7.71 9.33 -6.65
N ASP A 103 8.65 9.43 -5.72
CA ASP A 103 10.00 8.91 -5.95
C ASP A 103 9.94 7.38 -6.07
N LEU A 104 10.25 6.89 -7.26
CA LEU A 104 10.59 5.48 -7.44
C LEU A 104 11.98 5.25 -6.83
N PRO A 105 12.24 4.12 -6.17
CA PRO A 105 13.61 3.76 -5.81
C PRO A 105 14.42 3.69 -7.10
N GLN A 106 15.37 4.60 -7.23
CA GLN A 106 16.32 4.61 -8.34
C GLN A 106 17.31 3.49 -8.10
N GLY A 107 17.28 2.46 -8.96
CA GLY A 107 18.38 1.53 -9.07
C GLY A 107 19.63 2.29 -9.55
N GLU A 108 20.73 2.11 -8.85
CA GLU A 108 22.05 2.63 -9.28
C GLU A 108 22.45 1.90 -10.57
N GLU A 109 22.20 2.49 -11.73
CA GLU A 109 22.78 2.10 -13.00
C GLU A 109 23.55 3.29 -13.62
N ALA A 110 24.65 2.95 -14.31
CA ALA A 110 25.65 3.83 -14.87
C ALA A 110 25.05 5.04 -15.60
N ALA A 111 25.63 6.21 -15.38
CA ALA A 111 25.20 7.51 -15.88
C ALA A 111 24.89 7.51 -17.38
N PRO A 112 23.62 7.60 -17.79
CA PRO A 112 23.23 7.83 -19.18
C PRO A 112 23.49 9.28 -19.57
N ASN A 113 23.60 9.55 -20.89
CA ASN A 113 23.66 10.92 -21.40
C ASN A 113 22.37 11.68 -21.01
N ALA A 114 22.46 12.98 -20.76
CA ALA A 114 21.35 13.83 -20.28
C ALA A 114 20.05 13.69 -21.10
N GLU A 115 20.14 13.42 -22.39
CA GLU A 115 18.99 13.17 -23.26
C GLU A 115 18.32 11.81 -22.97
N GLN A 116 19.12 10.78 -22.65
CA GLN A 116 18.61 9.46 -22.25
C GLN A 116 17.98 9.50 -20.86
N GLU A 117 18.52 10.31 -19.93
CA GLU A 117 17.92 10.54 -18.61
C GLU A 117 16.57 11.22 -18.74
N LEU A 118 16.45 12.24 -19.61
CA LEU A 118 15.19 12.94 -19.81
C LEU A 118 14.11 12.02 -20.39
N ILE A 119 14.44 11.19 -21.37
CA ILE A 119 13.54 10.20 -21.96
C ILE A 119 13.12 9.16 -20.91
N ALA A 120 14.06 8.66 -20.11
CA ALA A 120 13.78 7.69 -19.05
C ALA A 120 12.87 8.29 -17.96
N LEU A 121 13.03 9.55 -17.62
CA LEU A 121 12.16 10.27 -16.67
C LEU A 121 10.74 10.44 -17.21
N GLU A 122 10.60 10.84 -18.49
CA GLU A 122 9.28 10.95 -19.13
C GLU A 122 8.56 9.60 -19.22
N ASP A 123 9.28 8.54 -19.58
CA ASP A 123 8.69 7.19 -19.66
C ASP A 123 8.30 6.64 -18.28
N SER A 124 9.12 6.90 -17.25
CA SER A 124 8.81 6.51 -15.88
C SER A 124 7.59 7.26 -15.33
N GLU A 125 7.44 8.54 -15.67
CA GLU A 125 6.27 9.33 -15.27
C GLU A 125 5.00 8.89 -16.01
N ARG A 126 5.09 8.58 -17.31
CA ARG A 126 3.97 8.01 -18.07
C ARG A 126 3.53 6.67 -17.50
N LEU A 127 4.49 5.79 -17.19
CA LEU A 127 4.21 4.49 -16.56
C LEU A 127 3.53 4.66 -15.20
N ARG A 128 4.03 5.57 -14.38
CA ARG A 128 3.45 5.87 -13.07
C ARG A 128 2.01 6.37 -13.18
N LYS A 129 1.73 7.31 -14.09
CA LYS A 129 0.38 7.80 -14.34
C LYS A 129 -0.55 6.68 -14.82
N ALA A 130 -0.05 5.80 -15.68
CA ALA A 130 -0.82 4.64 -16.15
C ALA A 130 -1.16 3.67 -15.02
N ILE A 131 -0.19 3.36 -14.14
CA ILE A 131 -0.41 2.50 -12.97
C ILE A 131 -1.39 3.16 -11.99
N ALA A 132 -1.19 4.46 -11.68
CA ALA A 132 -2.07 5.21 -10.78
C ALA A 132 -3.52 5.32 -11.29
N GLY A 133 -3.73 5.25 -12.60
CA GLY A 133 -5.05 5.21 -13.24
C GLY A 133 -5.75 3.85 -13.18
N LEU A 134 -5.11 2.81 -12.68
CA LEU A 134 -5.74 1.49 -12.56
C LEU A 134 -6.85 1.51 -11.51
N PRO A 135 -7.95 0.76 -11.74
CA PRO A 135 -8.95 0.54 -10.69
C PRO A 135 -8.30 -0.10 -9.44
N SER A 136 -8.73 0.33 -8.26
CA SER A 136 -8.14 -0.06 -6.96
C SER A 136 -7.82 -1.55 -6.81
N PRO A 137 -8.68 -2.53 -7.24
CA PRO A 137 -8.35 -3.94 -7.10
C PRO A 137 -7.15 -4.41 -7.95
N PHE A 138 -6.92 -3.78 -9.10
CA PHE A 138 -5.78 -4.09 -9.97
C PHE A 138 -4.51 -3.42 -9.43
N LEU A 139 -4.62 -2.15 -9.03
CA LEU A 139 -3.53 -1.37 -8.45
C LEU A 139 -2.97 -2.05 -7.19
N GLU A 140 -3.83 -2.42 -6.22
CA GLU A 140 -3.39 -3.08 -4.99
C GLU A 140 -2.67 -4.40 -5.26
N THR A 141 -3.19 -5.19 -6.21
CA THR A 141 -2.60 -6.49 -6.56
C THR A 141 -1.24 -6.32 -7.25
N LEU A 142 -1.12 -5.36 -8.16
CA LEU A 142 0.12 -5.02 -8.87
C LEU A 142 1.20 -4.54 -7.88
N VAL A 143 0.86 -3.58 -7.03
CA VAL A 143 1.81 -3.02 -6.05
C VAL A 143 2.28 -4.09 -5.07
N MET A 144 1.37 -4.90 -4.53
CA MET A 144 1.73 -6.01 -3.64
C MET A 144 2.63 -7.04 -4.32
N ARG A 145 2.44 -7.30 -5.63
CA ARG A 145 3.25 -8.24 -6.39
C ARG A 145 4.61 -7.69 -6.76
N ASP A 146 4.64 -6.56 -7.47
CA ASP A 146 5.84 -6.09 -8.17
C ASP A 146 6.69 -5.17 -7.29
N ILE A 147 6.08 -4.43 -6.38
CA ILE A 147 6.80 -3.52 -5.48
C ILE A 147 7.10 -4.21 -4.14
N ASN A 148 6.10 -4.82 -3.52
CA ASN A 148 6.28 -5.46 -2.22
C ASN A 148 6.76 -6.92 -2.30
N GLY A 149 6.79 -7.53 -3.49
CA GLY A 149 7.34 -8.87 -3.73
C GLY A 149 6.53 -10.03 -3.13
N LEU A 150 5.21 -9.85 -2.88
CA LEU A 150 4.37 -10.91 -2.34
C LEU A 150 4.08 -11.98 -3.39
N SER A 151 3.95 -13.23 -2.94
CA SER A 151 3.42 -14.31 -3.76
C SER A 151 1.91 -14.19 -3.97
N TYR A 152 1.37 -14.82 -5.00
CA TYR A 152 -0.08 -14.81 -5.27
C TYR A 152 -0.93 -15.32 -4.11
N ARG A 153 -0.41 -16.28 -3.32
CA ARG A 153 -1.08 -16.78 -2.12
C ARG A 153 -1.12 -15.75 -1.02
N GLU A 154 -0.02 -15.04 -0.80
CA GLU A 154 0.07 -13.98 0.21
C GLU A 154 -0.80 -12.79 -0.16
N ILE A 155 -0.87 -12.43 -1.45
CA ILE A 155 -1.78 -11.40 -1.93
C ILE A 155 -3.23 -11.82 -1.73
N ALA A 156 -3.57 -13.08 -2.05
CA ALA A 156 -4.91 -13.61 -1.84
C ALA A 156 -5.35 -13.53 -0.37
N GLU A 157 -4.44 -13.87 0.55
CA GLU A 157 -4.67 -13.74 2.00
C GLU A 157 -4.81 -12.29 2.43
N ALA A 158 -3.90 -11.40 1.99
CA ALA A 158 -3.90 -9.98 2.35
C ALA A 158 -5.13 -9.23 1.80
N THR A 159 -5.64 -9.63 0.64
CA THR A 159 -6.80 -9.01 -0.01
C THR A 159 -8.12 -9.74 0.25
N GLU A 160 -8.07 -10.88 0.95
CA GLU A 160 -9.23 -11.75 1.22
C GLU A 160 -9.95 -12.17 -0.08
N THR A 161 -9.17 -12.43 -1.14
CA THR A 161 -9.70 -12.83 -2.45
C THR A 161 -9.14 -14.19 -2.89
N PRO A 162 -9.88 -14.96 -3.72
CA PRO A 162 -9.35 -16.23 -4.24
C PRO A 162 -8.07 -16.02 -5.05
N VAL A 163 -7.11 -16.96 -4.97
CA VAL A 163 -5.85 -16.91 -5.73
C VAL A 163 -6.08 -16.79 -7.25
N GLY A 164 -7.12 -17.44 -7.78
CA GLY A 164 -7.52 -17.32 -9.19
C GLY A 164 -7.90 -15.89 -9.57
N THR A 165 -8.53 -15.14 -8.66
CA THR A 165 -8.86 -13.71 -8.85
C THR A 165 -7.59 -12.86 -8.85
N VAL A 166 -6.61 -13.15 -7.98
CA VAL A 166 -5.31 -12.48 -8.00
C VAL A 166 -4.59 -12.71 -9.33
N MET A 167 -4.57 -13.96 -9.80
CA MET A 167 -3.97 -14.30 -11.09
C MET A 167 -4.65 -13.57 -12.26
N SER A 168 -5.98 -13.52 -12.30
CA SER A 168 -6.70 -12.84 -13.38
C SER A 168 -6.52 -11.32 -13.37
N ARG A 169 -6.28 -10.70 -12.20
CA ARG A 169 -5.98 -9.27 -12.09
C ARG A 169 -4.58 -8.92 -12.60
N LEU A 170 -3.64 -9.86 -12.52
CA LEU A 170 -2.25 -9.69 -12.98
C LEU A 170 -2.04 -10.23 -14.41
N ALA A 171 -2.96 -11.01 -14.92
CA ALA A 171 -2.89 -11.48 -16.30
C ALA A 171 -3.07 -10.29 -17.26
N PRO A 172 -2.24 -10.18 -18.33
CA PRO A 172 -2.51 -9.21 -19.37
C PRO A 172 -3.90 -9.48 -19.96
N PRO A 173 -4.66 -8.44 -20.38
CA PRO A 173 -5.92 -8.64 -21.08
C PRO A 173 -5.65 -9.51 -22.30
N GLU A 174 -6.35 -10.66 -22.39
CA GLU A 174 -6.25 -11.49 -23.60
C GLU A 174 -6.61 -10.61 -24.81
N PRO A 175 -5.80 -10.64 -25.89
CA PRO A 175 -6.18 -9.97 -27.11
C PRO A 175 -7.52 -10.56 -27.53
N CYS A 176 -8.53 -9.69 -27.66
CA CYS A 176 -9.86 -10.06 -28.07
C CYS A 176 -9.75 -10.79 -29.40
N SER A 177 -9.79 -12.13 -29.37
CA SER A 177 -9.87 -12.92 -30.61
C SER A 177 -11.19 -12.59 -31.26
N PRO A 178 -11.20 -12.02 -32.49
CA PRO A 178 -12.43 -11.85 -33.22
C PRO A 178 -13.04 -13.23 -33.39
N ARG A 179 -14.23 -13.45 -32.84
CA ARG A 179 -15.01 -14.63 -33.15
C ARG A 179 -15.36 -14.55 -34.64
N LEU A 180 -14.76 -15.47 -35.40
CA LEU A 180 -15.17 -15.78 -36.77
C LEU A 180 -16.58 -16.37 -36.77
#